data_0e6a1dafd8dd091efd00939ee7373a3c
#
_entry.id   0e6a1dafd8dd091efd00939ee7373a3c
#
_cell.length_a   1.000
_cell.length_b   1.000
_cell.length_c   1.000
_cell.angle_alpha   90.00
_cell.angle_beta   90.00
_cell.angle_gamma   90.00
#
_symmetry.space_group_name_H-M   'P 1'
#
loop_
_entity.id
_entity.type
_entity.pdbx_description
1 polymer ?
#
loop_
_entity_poly.entity_id
_entity_poly.type
_entity_poly.pdbx_seq_one_letter_code
_entity_poly.pdbx_strand_id
1 'polypeptide(L)'
;QYYAEHIGIADIDKNFGAPIHEGDRDKARIMVAIVDWNTRREVGSGTEAPTGTWDPEETTSVDEGPIIAYGSLFIDQSSTGGKMIDVQLPLNFYDTKAKPSGLYQIVISCSTSAYGDFMAGCKSNILYVDNFEWVY
;
A
#
# COMPACT_ATOMS: atom_id res chain seq x y z
N GLN A 1 -11.52 7.57 4.32
CA GLN A 1 -11.09 8.40 5.49
C GLN A 1 -9.94 7.70 6.23
N TYR A 2 -9.04 8.48 6.79
CA TYR A 2 -7.99 7.96 7.67
C TYR A 2 -7.73 8.91 8.85
N TYR A 3 -7.12 8.37 9.89
CA TYR A 3 -6.51 9.14 10.98
C TYR A 3 -5.21 8.44 11.41
N ALA A 4 -4.09 9.11 11.26
CA ALA A 4 -2.80 8.63 11.70
C ALA A 4 -2.55 9.14 13.12
N GLU A 5 -2.89 8.34 14.12
CA GLU A 5 -2.72 8.72 15.53
C GLU A 5 -1.25 8.92 15.86
N HIS A 6 -0.40 8.04 15.32
CA HIS A 6 1.04 8.16 15.50
C HIS A 6 1.78 7.66 14.27
N ILE A 7 2.62 8.51 13.70
CA ILE A 7 3.64 8.16 12.72
C ILE A 7 4.97 8.70 13.25
N GLY A 8 5.87 7.81 13.57
CA GLY A 8 7.10 8.12 14.30
C GLY A 8 8.36 7.91 13.48
N ILE A 9 9.45 7.80 14.22
CA ILE A 9 10.78 7.52 13.71
C ILE A 9 10.99 6.00 13.75
N ALA A 10 11.59 5.44 12.70
CA ALA A 10 11.90 4.03 12.63
C ALA A 10 12.80 3.61 13.80
N ASP A 11 12.37 2.59 14.52
CA ASP A 11 13.08 1.99 15.66
C ASP A 11 13.38 0.50 15.43
N ILE A 12 13.07 0.01 14.22
CA ILE A 12 13.48 -1.29 13.71
C ILE A 12 14.08 -1.13 12.33
N ASP A 13 15.21 -1.79 12.11
CA ASP A 13 15.77 -2.12 10.80
C ASP A 13 16.51 -3.44 10.91
N LYS A 14 16.02 -4.47 10.21
CA LYS A 14 16.63 -5.79 10.18
C LYS A 14 17.64 -5.97 9.04
N ASN A 15 17.96 -4.88 8.34
CA ASN A 15 18.92 -4.86 7.23
C ASN A 15 18.54 -5.78 6.05
N PHE A 16 17.25 -5.85 5.74
CA PHE A 16 16.74 -6.56 4.55
C PHE A 16 16.66 -5.67 3.31
N GLY A 17 17.38 -4.56 3.30
CA GLY A 17 17.44 -3.67 2.14
C GLY A 17 16.31 -2.63 2.07
N ALA A 18 15.68 -2.30 3.20
CA ALA A 18 14.71 -1.21 3.25
C ALA A 18 15.36 0.12 2.85
N PRO A 19 14.58 1.02 2.21
CA PRO A 19 15.06 2.37 1.89
C PRO A 19 15.18 3.29 3.11
N ILE A 20 14.70 2.86 4.29
CA ILE A 20 14.84 3.57 5.56
C ILE A 20 15.64 2.76 6.57
N HIS A 21 16.25 3.45 7.52
CA HIS A 21 17.02 2.88 8.62
C HIS A 21 16.52 3.39 9.96
N GLU A 22 17.01 2.81 11.07
CA GLU A 22 16.75 3.35 12.41
C GLU A 22 17.12 4.84 12.47
N GLY A 23 16.21 5.65 13.00
CA GLY A 23 16.35 7.09 13.08
C GLY A 23 15.72 7.86 11.92
N ASP A 24 15.37 7.22 10.83
CA ASP A 24 14.66 7.85 9.72
C ASP A 24 13.16 8.00 10.03
N ARG A 25 12.52 8.97 9.39
CA ARG A 25 11.07 9.13 9.46
C ARG A 25 10.40 7.94 8.77
N ASP A 26 9.54 7.23 9.48
CA ASP A 26 8.68 6.21 8.91
C ASP A 26 7.44 6.84 8.26
N LYS A 27 6.72 6.06 7.50
CA LYS A 27 5.46 6.46 6.86
C LYS A 27 4.50 5.28 6.73
N ALA A 28 3.23 5.55 6.95
CA ALA A 28 2.16 4.63 6.61
C ALA A 28 1.86 4.68 5.11
N ARG A 29 1.22 3.65 4.60
CA ARG A 29 0.79 3.55 3.21
C ARG A 29 -0.63 3.03 3.11
N ILE A 30 -1.45 3.70 2.33
CA ILE A 30 -2.74 3.20 1.84
C ILE A 30 -2.59 3.01 0.34
N MET A 31 -2.84 1.81 -0.14
CA MET A 31 -2.69 1.45 -1.55
C MET A 31 -3.98 0.81 -2.05
N VAL A 32 -4.34 1.13 -3.28
CA VAL A 32 -5.46 0.50 -3.99
C VAL A 32 -4.98 0.10 -5.38
N ALA A 33 -5.26 -1.12 -5.77
CA ALA A 33 -5.01 -1.62 -7.11
C ALA A 33 -6.27 -2.23 -7.70
N ILE A 34 -6.46 -2.04 -9.01
CA ILE A 34 -7.44 -2.76 -9.81
C ILE A 34 -6.68 -3.79 -10.63
N VAL A 35 -7.10 -5.04 -10.53
CA VAL A 35 -6.44 -6.17 -11.17
C VAL A 35 -7.44 -6.98 -12.01
N ASP A 36 -6.98 -7.47 -13.15
CA ASP A 36 -7.73 -8.36 -14.03
C ASP A 36 -7.34 -9.82 -13.73
N TRP A 37 -7.72 -10.29 -12.54
CA TRP A 37 -7.45 -11.65 -12.11
C TRP A 37 -8.66 -12.53 -12.30
N ASN A 38 -8.52 -13.56 -13.10
CA ASN A 38 -9.59 -14.54 -13.34
C ASN A 38 -9.89 -15.45 -12.15
N THR A 39 -8.95 -15.55 -11.22
CA THR A 39 -9.06 -16.37 -10.00
C THR A 39 -8.50 -15.60 -8.82
N ARG A 40 -8.97 -15.96 -7.61
CA ARG A 40 -8.37 -15.44 -6.38
C ARG A 40 -6.88 -15.77 -6.35
N ARG A 41 -6.07 -14.79 -6.06
CA ARG A 41 -4.63 -14.92 -5.88
C ARG A 41 -4.22 -14.47 -4.49
N GLU A 42 -3.12 -15.03 -4.01
CA GLU A 42 -2.46 -14.56 -2.81
C GLU A 42 -1.45 -13.49 -3.21
N VAL A 43 -1.50 -12.38 -2.49
CA VAL A 43 -0.50 -11.32 -2.60
C VAL A 43 0.58 -11.62 -1.57
N GLY A 44 1.77 -11.96 -2.05
CA GLY A 44 2.92 -12.22 -1.19
C GLY A 44 3.43 -10.92 -0.57
N SER A 45 3.77 -10.98 0.71
CA SER A 45 4.48 -9.93 1.40
C SER A 45 5.67 -10.51 2.15
N GLY A 46 6.71 -9.71 2.32
CA GLY A 46 7.92 -10.11 3.01
C GLY A 46 9.07 -10.51 2.09
N THR A 47 10.26 -10.44 2.65
CA THR A 47 11.52 -10.63 1.93
C THR A 47 11.81 -12.07 1.51
N GLU A 48 11.08 -13.02 2.06
CA GLU A 48 11.23 -14.45 1.77
C GLU A 48 10.21 -14.99 0.76
N ALA A 49 9.32 -14.15 0.28
CA ALA A 49 8.39 -14.57 -0.76
C ALA A 49 9.17 -14.91 -2.05
N PRO A 50 8.77 -15.93 -2.81
CA PRO A 50 9.48 -16.33 -4.03
C PRO A 50 9.60 -15.22 -5.06
N THR A 51 8.70 -14.24 -5.00
CA THR A 51 8.60 -13.10 -5.92
C THR A 51 9.00 -11.76 -5.28
N GLY A 52 9.40 -11.76 -4.00
CA GLY A 52 9.59 -10.55 -3.23
C GLY A 52 8.29 -9.90 -2.75
N THR A 53 8.37 -8.66 -2.34
CA THR A 53 7.20 -7.87 -1.96
C THR A 53 6.38 -7.52 -3.19
N TRP A 54 5.07 -7.79 -3.14
CA TRP A 54 4.18 -7.35 -4.20
C TRP A 54 4.05 -5.83 -4.21
N ASP A 55 4.49 -5.21 -5.28
CA ASP A 55 4.34 -3.79 -5.52
C ASP A 55 3.68 -3.56 -6.90
N PRO A 56 2.45 -3.08 -6.95
CA PRO A 56 1.75 -2.86 -8.20
C PRO A 56 2.37 -1.76 -9.06
N GLU A 57 3.23 -0.93 -8.49
CA GLU A 57 3.97 0.08 -9.24
C GLU A 57 5.12 -0.53 -10.06
N GLU A 58 5.77 -1.54 -9.52
CA GLU A 58 6.89 -2.22 -10.16
C GLU A 58 6.49 -3.52 -10.84
N THR A 59 5.45 -4.19 -10.34
CA THR A 59 5.06 -5.52 -10.78
C THR A 59 3.80 -5.45 -11.63
N THR A 60 3.97 -5.31 -12.92
CA THR A 60 2.89 -5.49 -13.91
C THR A 60 2.89 -6.91 -14.47
N SER A 61 3.53 -7.85 -13.80
CA SER A 61 3.94 -9.09 -14.38
C SER A 61 2.88 -10.17 -14.41
N VAL A 62 3.12 -11.03 -15.29
CA VAL A 62 2.41 -12.17 -15.82
C VAL A 62 1.99 -13.19 -14.77
N ASP A 63 2.77 -13.41 -13.72
CA ASP A 63 2.51 -14.46 -12.74
C ASP A 63 1.40 -14.08 -11.75
N GLU A 64 1.19 -12.78 -11.56
CA GLU A 64 0.16 -12.22 -10.69
C GLU A 64 -1.06 -11.72 -11.47
N GLY A 65 -1.00 -11.77 -12.79
CA GLY A 65 -2.02 -11.24 -13.69
C GLY A 65 -1.87 -9.72 -13.91
N PRO A 66 -2.55 -9.20 -14.91
CA PRO A 66 -2.40 -7.79 -15.26
C PRO A 66 -2.98 -6.88 -14.20
N ILE A 67 -2.19 -5.87 -13.85
CA ILE A 67 -2.62 -4.74 -13.04
C ILE A 67 -3.12 -3.65 -13.98
N ILE A 68 -4.35 -3.17 -13.76
CA ILE A 68 -5.01 -2.21 -14.63
C ILE A 68 -4.76 -0.80 -14.17
N ALA A 69 -4.89 -0.58 -12.88
CA ALA A 69 -4.70 0.72 -12.27
C ALA A 69 -4.22 0.58 -10.83
N TYR A 70 -3.53 1.60 -10.36
CA TYR A 70 -3.14 1.64 -8.96
C TYR A 70 -3.06 3.09 -8.45
N GLY A 71 -3.14 3.24 -7.13
CA GLY A 71 -2.88 4.48 -6.42
C GLY A 71 -2.33 4.21 -5.04
N SER A 72 -1.46 5.08 -4.58
CA SER A 72 -0.87 5.03 -3.24
C SER A 72 -0.93 6.38 -2.56
N LEU A 73 -1.19 6.35 -1.26
CA LEU A 73 -1.08 7.49 -0.37
C LEU A 73 -0.06 7.15 0.72
N PHE A 74 0.98 7.96 0.83
CA PHE A 74 1.94 7.87 1.92
C PHE A 74 1.62 8.93 2.98
N ILE A 75 1.69 8.54 4.25
CA ILE A 75 1.38 9.37 5.40
C ILE A 75 2.60 9.37 6.31
N ASP A 76 3.34 10.46 6.33
CA ASP A 76 4.60 10.59 7.08
C ASP A 76 4.49 11.46 8.33
N GLN A 77 3.27 11.93 8.64
CA GLN A 77 3.00 12.78 9.80
C GLN A 77 1.78 12.27 10.56
N SER A 78 1.84 12.41 11.87
CA SER A 78 0.68 12.17 12.72
C SER A 78 -0.41 13.20 12.46
N SER A 79 -1.66 12.73 12.44
CA SER A 79 -2.84 13.59 12.35
C SER A 79 -3.07 14.33 13.66
N THR A 80 -3.78 15.43 13.61
CA THR A 80 -4.16 16.23 14.77
C THR A 80 -5.66 16.44 14.82
N GLY A 81 -6.19 16.77 16.01
CA GLY A 81 -7.60 17.13 16.18
C GLY A 81 -8.57 15.95 16.38
N GLY A 82 -8.10 14.71 16.36
CA GLY A 82 -8.90 13.53 16.71
C GLY A 82 -10.07 13.24 15.75
N LYS A 83 -10.03 13.75 14.53
CA LYS A 83 -11.06 13.52 13.51
C LYS A 83 -10.49 12.85 12.30
N MET A 84 -11.26 11.91 11.73
CA MET A 84 -10.93 11.29 10.46
C MET A 84 -10.78 12.35 9.35
N ILE A 85 -9.81 12.14 8.49
CA ILE A 85 -9.48 13.01 7.37
C ILE A 85 -10.03 12.38 6.10
N ASP A 86 -10.83 13.16 5.36
CA ASP A 86 -11.28 12.75 4.03
C ASP A 86 -10.11 12.85 3.05
N VAL A 87 -9.94 11.81 2.24
CA VAL A 87 -8.96 11.80 1.18
C VAL A 87 -9.55 11.17 -0.07
N GLN A 88 -9.22 11.72 -1.21
CA GLN A 88 -9.45 11.11 -2.51
C GLN A 88 -8.13 10.57 -3.03
N LEU A 89 -8.12 9.28 -3.33
CA LEU A 89 -6.95 8.60 -3.88
C LEU A 89 -7.17 8.35 -5.37
N PRO A 90 -6.56 9.17 -6.25
CA PRO A 90 -6.70 8.96 -7.69
C PRO A 90 -5.99 7.67 -8.10
N LEU A 91 -6.62 6.91 -8.99
CA LEU A 91 -6.04 5.72 -9.58
C LEU A 91 -5.40 6.06 -10.91
N ASN A 92 -4.16 5.65 -11.07
CA ASN A 92 -3.41 5.79 -12.32
C ASN A 92 -3.61 4.53 -13.15
N PHE A 93 -4.19 4.69 -14.35
CA PHE A 93 -4.41 3.60 -15.29
C PHE A 93 -3.17 3.44 -16.17
N TYR A 94 -2.66 2.22 -16.27
CA TYR A 94 -1.52 1.91 -17.14
C TYR A 94 -1.87 2.00 -18.62
N ASP A 95 -3.10 1.58 -18.98
CA ASP A 95 -3.64 1.72 -20.30
C ASP A 95 -5.10 2.17 -20.22
N THR A 96 -5.37 3.41 -20.58
CA THR A 96 -6.72 3.98 -20.57
C THR A 96 -7.66 3.39 -21.63
N LYS A 97 -7.12 2.63 -22.56
CA LYS A 97 -7.88 1.96 -23.63
C LYS A 97 -8.12 0.48 -23.35
N ALA A 98 -7.45 -0.08 -22.35
CA ALA A 98 -7.65 -1.46 -21.97
C ALA A 98 -9.09 -1.67 -21.53
N LYS A 99 -9.70 -2.75 -22.04
CA LYS A 99 -10.99 -3.22 -21.57
C LYS A 99 -10.78 -4.48 -20.75
N PRO A 100 -11.56 -4.67 -19.69
CA PRO A 100 -11.44 -5.88 -18.89
C PRO A 100 -11.77 -7.10 -19.73
N SER A 101 -11.03 -8.17 -19.51
CA SER A 101 -11.32 -9.48 -20.09
C SER A 101 -12.42 -10.23 -19.30
N GLY A 102 -12.74 -9.75 -18.11
CA GLY A 102 -13.71 -10.38 -17.22
C GLY A 102 -14.09 -9.49 -16.04
N LEU A 103 -14.21 -10.05 -14.85
CA LEU A 103 -14.47 -9.31 -13.62
C LEU A 103 -13.17 -8.75 -13.06
N TYR A 104 -13.17 -7.49 -12.73
CA TYR A 104 -12.10 -6.86 -11.98
C TYR A 104 -12.14 -7.26 -10.51
N GLN A 105 -10.97 -7.26 -9.92
CA GLN A 105 -10.80 -7.30 -8.46
C GLN A 105 -10.15 -6.02 -8.00
N ILE A 106 -10.57 -5.56 -6.82
CA ILE A 106 -9.97 -4.42 -6.14
C ILE A 106 -9.18 -4.96 -4.97
N VAL A 107 -7.91 -4.60 -4.90
CA VAL A 107 -7.02 -4.89 -3.78
C VAL A 107 -6.79 -3.61 -3.01
N ILE A 108 -7.13 -3.61 -1.72
CA ILE A 108 -6.85 -2.49 -0.81
C ILE A 108 -5.87 -2.99 0.23
N SER A 109 -4.77 -2.29 0.39
CA SER A 109 -3.76 -2.57 1.40
C SER A 109 -3.52 -1.32 2.25
N CYS A 110 -3.55 -1.50 3.57
CA CYS A 110 -3.25 -0.46 4.54
C CYS A 110 -2.13 -0.96 5.45
N SER A 111 -1.06 -0.20 5.53
CA SER A 111 0.08 -0.52 6.35
C SER A 111 0.47 0.66 7.23
N THR A 112 0.75 0.41 8.48
CA THR A 112 1.28 1.43 9.41
C THR A 112 2.72 1.79 9.15
N SER A 113 3.45 0.92 8.41
CA SER A 113 4.80 1.15 7.94
C SER A 113 4.92 0.70 6.48
N ALA A 114 5.29 1.61 5.60
CA ALA A 114 5.43 1.35 4.17
C ALA A 114 6.53 0.32 3.85
N TYR A 115 7.49 0.18 4.76
CA TYR A 115 8.63 -0.73 4.61
C TYR A 115 8.60 -1.90 5.61
N GLY A 116 7.43 -2.18 6.14
CA GLY A 116 7.22 -3.29 7.08
C GLY A 116 7.63 -4.65 6.51
N ASP A 117 7.49 -4.86 5.20
CA ASP A 117 7.92 -6.08 4.51
C ASP A 117 9.43 -6.30 4.58
N PHE A 118 10.19 -5.22 4.64
CA PHE A 118 11.65 -5.24 4.84
C PHE A 118 12.04 -5.29 6.32
N MET A 119 11.07 -5.52 7.23
CA MET A 119 11.28 -5.47 8.67
C MET A 119 11.94 -4.16 9.13
N ALA A 120 11.53 -3.04 8.53
CA ALA A 120 11.96 -1.71 8.91
C ALA A 120 10.75 -0.80 9.15
N GLY A 121 10.79 0.01 10.21
CA GLY A 121 9.72 0.93 10.55
C GLY A 121 9.66 1.30 12.02
N CYS A 122 8.60 1.99 12.39
CA CYS A 122 8.30 2.41 13.75
C CYS A 122 7.23 1.52 14.38
N LYS A 123 7.57 0.81 15.45
CA LYS A 123 6.68 -0.13 16.15
C LYS A 123 5.43 0.52 16.74
N SER A 124 5.51 1.80 17.07
CA SER A 124 4.42 2.53 17.70
C SER A 124 3.50 3.24 16.72
N ASN A 125 3.67 3.07 15.42
CA ASN A 125 2.77 3.64 14.44
C ASN A 125 1.35 3.10 14.58
N ILE A 126 0.37 4.01 14.51
CA ILE A 126 -1.05 3.69 14.60
C ILE A 126 -1.79 4.44 13.50
N LEU A 127 -2.50 3.68 12.67
CA LEU A 127 -3.31 4.17 11.58
C LEU A 127 -4.73 3.61 11.67
N TYR A 128 -5.71 4.50 11.67
CA TYR A 128 -7.12 4.14 11.51
C TYR A 128 -7.55 4.46 10.09
N VAL A 129 -8.31 3.58 9.49
CA VAL A 129 -8.92 3.73 8.17
C VAL A 129 -10.38 3.32 8.22
N ASP A 130 -11.24 4.03 7.49
CA ASP A 130 -12.67 3.77 7.46
C ASP A 130 -13.31 4.33 6.18
N ASN A 131 -14.56 3.93 5.92
CA ASN A 131 -15.39 4.46 4.84
C ASN A 131 -14.71 4.50 3.47
N PHE A 132 -14.24 3.34 3.01
CA PHE A 132 -13.80 3.21 1.62
C PHE A 132 -15.00 3.33 0.69
N GLU A 133 -14.91 4.26 -0.23
CA GLU A 133 -15.95 4.55 -1.21
C GLU A 133 -15.34 4.65 -2.60
N TRP A 134 -16.00 4.03 -3.56
CA TRP A 134 -15.64 4.14 -4.95
C TRP A 134 -16.34 5.34 -5.56
N VAL A 135 -15.56 6.25 -6.14
CA VAL A 135 -16.05 7.48 -6.77
C VAL A 135 -15.75 7.45 -8.27
N TYR A 136 -16.77 7.70 -9.05
CA TYR A 136 -16.68 7.74 -10.51
C TYR A 136 -16.34 9.15 -11.01
#